data_2005dc7154bd8065213df9f494395aee
#
_entry.id   2005dc7154bd8065213df9f494395aee
#
_cell.length_a   1.000
_cell.length_b   1.000
_cell.length_c   1.000
_cell.angle_alpha   90.00
_cell.angle_beta   90.00
_cell.angle_gamma   90.00
#
_symmetry.space_group_name_H-M   'P 1'
#
loop_
_entity.id
_entity.type
_entity.pdbx_description
1 polymer ?
#
loop_
_entity_poly.entity_id
_entity_poly.type
_entity_poly.pdbx_seq_one_letter_code
_entity_poly.pdbx_strand_id
1 'polypeptide(L)'
;MTRSSATVSVTDDSFSDAVLSSSTPVLVDFWATWCGPCKMVAPVLEEIASEQAGTLTVAKIDVDANPATARDFQVVSIPTMILFKDGAPVKRIVGAKGKAALLRELAEVV
;
A
#
# COMPACT_ATOMS: atom_id res chain seq x y z
N MET A 1 5.38 -10.47 -24.28
CA MET A 1 6.05 -9.44 -23.49
C MET A 1 5.42 -9.37 -22.10
N THR A 2 6.25 -9.38 -21.10
CA THR A 2 5.77 -9.31 -19.74
C THR A 2 5.48 -7.87 -19.35
N ARG A 3 4.31 -7.66 -18.80
CA ARG A 3 3.91 -6.35 -18.34
C ARG A 3 4.40 -6.14 -16.91
N SER A 4 5.14 -5.08 -16.67
CA SER A 4 5.60 -4.75 -15.31
C SER A 4 4.45 -4.17 -14.51
N SER A 5 4.36 -4.58 -13.24
CA SER A 5 3.43 -3.98 -12.30
C SER A 5 3.94 -2.60 -11.89
N ALA A 6 3.05 -1.65 -11.73
CA ALA A 6 3.39 -0.33 -11.22
C ALA A 6 3.52 -0.33 -9.69
N THR A 7 2.91 -1.31 -9.01
CA THR A 7 3.07 -1.48 -7.58
C THR A 7 4.33 -2.27 -7.25
N VAL A 8 4.87 -2.07 -6.06
CA VAL A 8 6.11 -2.72 -5.60
C VAL A 8 5.78 -3.70 -4.49
N SER A 9 6.25 -4.94 -4.60
CA SER A 9 6.08 -5.92 -3.52
C SER A 9 7.16 -5.72 -2.48
N VAL A 10 6.76 -5.66 -1.21
CA VAL A 10 7.69 -5.55 -0.09
C VAL A 10 7.47 -6.70 0.88
N THR A 11 8.49 -6.97 1.69
CA THR A 11 8.47 -8.05 2.68
C THR A 11 8.82 -7.48 4.05
N ASP A 12 8.67 -8.30 5.10
CA ASP A 12 9.12 -7.90 6.43
C ASP A 12 10.58 -7.46 6.41
N ASP A 13 11.43 -8.16 5.66
CA ASP A 13 12.85 -7.85 5.59
C ASP A 13 13.15 -6.58 4.79
N SER A 14 12.37 -6.28 3.76
CA SER A 14 12.64 -5.12 2.91
C SER A 14 11.88 -3.87 3.34
N PHE A 15 10.97 -3.98 4.30
CA PHE A 15 10.06 -2.89 4.65
C PHE A 15 10.79 -1.63 5.09
N SER A 16 11.78 -1.76 5.93
CA SER A 16 12.53 -0.60 6.43
C SER A 16 13.17 0.18 5.28
N ASP A 17 13.87 -0.52 4.40
CA ASP A 17 14.56 0.14 3.28
C ASP A 17 13.59 0.67 2.23
N ALA A 18 12.57 -0.11 1.90
CA ALA A 18 11.67 0.23 0.80
C ALA A 18 10.63 1.29 1.18
N VAL A 19 10.22 1.31 2.45
CA VAL A 19 9.13 2.17 2.91
C VAL A 19 9.61 3.24 3.87
N LEU A 20 10.23 2.83 4.96
CA LEU A 20 10.59 3.78 6.03
C LEU A 20 11.71 4.72 5.63
N SER A 21 12.59 4.29 4.74
CA SER A 21 13.71 5.11 4.25
C SER A 21 13.40 5.81 2.93
N SER A 22 12.19 5.68 2.42
CA SER A 22 11.82 6.26 1.13
C SER A 22 11.75 7.79 1.22
N SER A 23 12.27 8.46 0.18
CA SER A 23 12.19 9.90 0.05
C SER A 23 10.86 10.37 -0.52
N THR A 24 10.08 9.46 -1.11
CA THR A 24 8.73 9.75 -1.59
C THR A 24 7.70 9.11 -0.65
N PRO A 25 6.48 9.66 -0.57
CA PRO A 25 5.41 8.99 0.19
C PRO A 25 5.13 7.60 -0.37
N VAL A 26 4.85 6.65 0.52
CA VAL A 26 4.56 5.26 0.14
C VAL A 26 3.22 4.85 0.73
N LEU A 27 2.29 4.46 -0.15
CA LEU A 27 1.03 3.86 0.27
C LEU A 27 1.22 2.36 0.31
N VAL A 28 1.11 1.76 1.49
CA VAL A 28 1.30 0.32 1.68
C VAL A 28 -0.04 -0.37 1.78
N ASP A 29 -0.30 -1.31 0.89
CA ASP A 29 -1.50 -2.15 0.88
C ASP A 29 -1.19 -3.48 1.56
N PHE A 30 -1.82 -3.70 2.71
CA PHE A 30 -1.74 -4.98 3.44
C PHE A 30 -2.85 -5.88 2.91
N TRP A 31 -2.48 -7.02 2.31
CA TRP A 31 -3.40 -7.89 1.60
C TRP A 31 -3.10 -9.37 1.84
N ALA A 32 -3.98 -10.25 1.39
CA ALA A 32 -3.77 -11.70 1.40
C ALA A 32 -4.42 -12.33 0.17
N THR A 33 -3.91 -13.49 -0.23
CA THR A 33 -4.39 -14.17 -1.44
C THR A 33 -5.85 -14.60 -1.34
N TRP A 34 -6.34 -14.87 -0.14
CA TRP A 34 -7.72 -15.33 0.09
C TRP A 34 -8.72 -14.18 0.25
N CYS A 35 -8.26 -12.97 0.24
CA CYS A 35 -9.09 -11.80 0.56
C CYS A 35 -9.78 -11.26 -0.69
N GLY A 36 -11.11 -11.44 -0.77
CA GLY A 36 -11.91 -10.96 -1.90
C GLY A 36 -11.84 -9.44 -2.08
N PRO A 37 -12.11 -8.64 -1.03
CA PRO A 37 -12.00 -7.17 -1.14
C PRO A 37 -10.62 -6.69 -1.54
N CYS A 38 -9.54 -7.40 -1.15
CA CYS A 38 -8.19 -7.06 -1.59
C CYS A 38 -8.05 -7.17 -3.10
N LYS A 39 -8.69 -8.18 -3.70
CA LYS A 39 -8.64 -8.38 -5.15
C LYS A 39 -9.42 -7.30 -5.88
N MET A 40 -10.46 -6.74 -5.26
CA MET A 40 -11.25 -5.67 -5.85
C MET A 40 -10.47 -4.35 -5.88
N VAL A 41 -9.66 -4.09 -4.87
CA VAL A 41 -8.89 -2.84 -4.81
C VAL A 41 -7.58 -2.90 -5.59
N ALA A 42 -7.08 -4.09 -5.88
CA ALA A 42 -5.79 -4.26 -6.55
C ALA A 42 -5.69 -3.50 -7.89
N PRO A 43 -6.66 -3.58 -8.81
CA PRO A 43 -6.56 -2.82 -10.06
C PRO A 43 -6.61 -1.31 -9.83
N VAL A 44 -7.35 -0.86 -8.83
CA VAL A 44 -7.40 0.57 -8.48
C VAL A 44 -6.03 1.06 -8.02
N LEU A 45 -5.38 0.27 -7.18
CA LEU A 45 -4.04 0.63 -6.69
C LEU A 45 -3.00 0.62 -7.81
N GLU A 46 -3.15 -0.31 -8.76
CA GLU A 46 -2.27 -0.36 -9.93
C GLU A 46 -2.41 0.90 -10.78
N GLU A 47 -3.63 1.39 -10.99
CA GLU A 47 -3.87 2.64 -11.71
C GLU A 47 -3.26 3.83 -10.98
N ILE A 48 -3.49 3.92 -9.67
CA ILE A 48 -2.95 5.02 -8.88
C ILE A 48 -1.43 5.01 -8.91
N ALA A 49 -0.82 3.83 -8.78
CA ALA A 49 0.64 3.70 -8.83
C ALA A 49 1.20 4.20 -10.16
N SER A 50 0.53 3.86 -11.25
CA SER A 50 0.95 4.27 -12.59
C SER A 50 0.80 5.78 -12.79
N GLU A 51 -0.35 6.33 -12.38
CA GLU A 51 -0.66 7.76 -12.56
C GLU A 51 0.18 8.66 -11.66
N GLN A 52 0.56 8.17 -10.49
CA GLN A 52 1.30 8.95 -9.50
C GLN A 52 2.80 8.63 -9.49
N ALA A 53 3.29 7.95 -10.51
CA ALA A 53 4.69 7.57 -10.59
C ALA A 53 5.58 8.81 -10.40
N GLY A 54 6.58 8.69 -9.53
CA GLY A 54 7.49 9.79 -9.21
C GLY A 54 7.05 10.65 -8.04
N THR A 55 5.77 10.67 -7.68
CA THR A 55 5.27 11.45 -6.54
C THR A 55 4.75 10.58 -5.41
N LEU A 56 4.29 9.37 -5.73
CA LEU A 56 3.78 8.41 -4.76
C LEU A 56 4.19 7.01 -5.20
N THR A 57 4.71 6.23 -4.27
CA THR A 57 4.95 4.81 -4.49
C THR A 57 3.83 4.01 -3.85
N VAL A 58 3.30 3.02 -4.54
CA VAL A 58 2.32 2.09 -3.97
C VAL A 58 3.03 0.76 -3.77
N ALA A 59 3.11 0.33 -2.52
CA ALA A 59 3.73 -0.94 -2.14
C ALA A 59 2.67 -1.92 -1.67
N LYS A 60 2.92 -3.22 -1.85
CA LYS A 60 2.02 -4.28 -1.41
C LYS A 60 2.77 -5.25 -0.54
N ILE A 61 2.15 -5.66 0.55
CA ILE A 61 2.73 -6.65 1.46
C ILE A 61 1.70 -7.73 1.77
N ASP A 62 2.07 -8.98 1.53
CA ASP A 62 1.24 -10.16 1.82
C ASP A 62 1.35 -10.46 3.31
N VAL A 63 0.26 -10.30 4.05
CA VAL A 63 0.30 -10.43 5.51
C VAL A 63 0.49 -11.88 5.98
N ASP A 64 0.15 -12.86 5.15
CA ASP A 64 0.36 -14.26 5.53
C ASP A 64 1.84 -14.64 5.45
N ALA A 65 2.52 -14.16 4.41
CA ALA A 65 3.96 -14.40 4.25
C ALA A 65 4.80 -13.45 5.10
N ASN A 66 4.24 -12.29 5.50
CA ASN A 66 4.97 -11.23 6.19
C ASN A 66 4.16 -10.72 7.38
N PRO A 67 4.00 -11.54 8.42
CA PRO A 67 3.13 -11.18 9.55
C PRO A 67 3.71 -10.13 10.49
N ALA A 68 5.04 -9.95 10.49
CA ALA A 68 5.67 -9.05 11.46
C ALA A 68 5.29 -7.59 11.21
N THR A 69 5.33 -7.14 9.97
CA THR A 69 4.98 -5.74 9.64
C THR A 69 3.51 -5.47 9.94
N ALA A 70 2.62 -6.41 9.60
CA ALA A 70 1.19 -6.25 9.92
C ALA A 70 0.97 -6.11 11.42
N ARG A 71 1.67 -6.91 12.21
CA ARG A 71 1.58 -6.84 13.67
C ARG A 71 2.14 -5.52 14.19
N ASP A 72 3.27 -5.06 13.66
CA ASP A 72 3.92 -3.84 14.10
C ASP A 72 3.03 -2.62 13.91
N PHE A 73 2.24 -2.59 12.85
CA PHE A 73 1.33 -1.48 12.57
C PHE A 73 -0.12 -1.79 12.92
N GLN A 74 -0.35 -2.87 13.67
CA GLN A 74 -1.66 -3.23 14.20
C GLN A 74 -2.72 -3.36 13.11
N VAL A 75 -2.36 -4.01 12.03
CA VAL A 75 -3.30 -4.32 10.94
C VAL A 75 -4.09 -5.55 11.35
N VAL A 76 -5.38 -5.37 11.62
CA VAL A 76 -6.26 -6.45 12.10
C VAL A 76 -7.32 -6.85 11.07
N SER A 77 -7.52 -6.05 10.06
CA SER A 77 -8.43 -6.39 8.95
C SER A 77 -7.77 -5.98 7.63
N ILE A 78 -8.15 -6.64 6.55
CA ILE A 78 -7.59 -6.39 5.23
C ILE A 78 -8.70 -6.24 4.19
N PRO A 79 -8.48 -5.41 3.16
CA PRO A 79 -7.28 -4.61 2.95
C PRO A 79 -7.21 -3.44 3.94
N THR A 80 -6.01 -3.13 4.38
CA THR A 80 -5.71 -1.89 5.08
C THR A 80 -4.60 -1.22 4.31
N MET A 81 -4.76 0.07 4.03
CA MET A 81 -3.74 0.83 3.34
C MET A 81 -3.23 1.91 4.30
N ILE A 82 -1.93 1.97 4.47
CA ILE A 82 -1.30 2.96 5.34
C ILE A 82 -0.37 3.81 4.48
N LEU A 83 -0.56 5.13 4.53
CA LEU A 83 0.32 6.06 3.85
C LEU A 83 1.45 6.44 4.79
N PHE A 84 2.67 6.21 4.34
CA PHE A 84 3.90 6.59 5.06
C PHE A 84 4.50 7.80 4.39
N LYS A 85 4.92 8.77 5.20
CA LYS A 85 5.59 9.96 4.71
C LYS A 85 6.76 10.25 5.66
N ASP A 86 7.94 10.39 5.10
CA ASP A 86 9.17 10.63 5.88
C ASP A 86 9.36 9.58 6.98
N GLY A 87 9.06 8.33 6.67
CA GLY A 87 9.25 7.20 7.58
C GLY A 87 8.18 7.03 8.65
N ALA A 88 7.10 7.81 8.61
CA ALA A 88 6.04 7.73 9.61
C ALA A 88 4.67 7.48 8.97
N PRO A 89 3.80 6.68 9.60
CA PRO A 89 2.43 6.54 9.11
C PRO A 89 1.64 7.81 9.36
N VAL A 90 1.01 8.34 8.30
CA VAL A 90 0.26 9.60 8.38
C VAL A 90 -1.23 9.42 8.04
N LYS A 91 -1.62 8.31 7.45
CA LYS A 91 -3.02 8.06 7.10
C LYS A 91 -3.28 6.56 7.06
N ARG A 92 -4.40 6.11 7.63
CA ARG A 92 -4.82 4.71 7.60
C ARG A 92 -6.20 4.63 6.95
N ILE A 93 -6.33 3.77 5.96
CA ILE A 93 -7.57 3.55 5.22
C ILE A 93 -7.92 2.07 5.33
N VAL A 94 -9.05 1.74 5.94
CA VAL A 94 -9.47 0.36 6.16
C VAL A 94 -10.59 0.01 5.21
N GLY A 95 -10.45 -1.14 4.53
CA GLY A 95 -11.45 -1.65 3.60
C GLY A 95 -11.20 -1.23 2.17
N ALA A 96 -11.85 -1.93 1.23
CA ALA A 96 -11.76 -1.63 -0.18
C ALA A 96 -12.55 -0.37 -0.50
N LYS A 97 -11.94 0.53 -1.28
CA LYS A 97 -12.56 1.77 -1.69
C LYS A 97 -12.35 1.98 -3.17
N GLY A 98 -13.25 2.73 -3.79
CA GLY A 98 -13.09 3.11 -5.19
C GLY A 98 -11.98 4.14 -5.38
N LYS A 99 -11.56 4.32 -6.62
CA LYS A 99 -10.42 5.18 -6.94
C LYS A 99 -10.63 6.62 -6.49
N ALA A 100 -11.81 7.19 -6.74
CA ALA A 100 -12.08 8.58 -6.35
C ALA A 100 -12.00 8.78 -4.85
N ALA A 101 -12.52 7.83 -4.07
CA ALA A 101 -12.46 7.90 -2.61
C ALA A 101 -11.02 7.81 -2.11
N LEU A 102 -10.22 6.91 -2.67
CA LEU A 102 -8.81 6.78 -2.31
C LEU A 102 -8.03 8.04 -2.64
N LEU A 103 -8.25 8.62 -3.81
CA LEU A 103 -7.56 9.85 -4.21
C LEU A 103 -7.92 11.01 -3.28
N ARG A 104 -9.18 11.10 -2.83
CA ARG A 104 -9.58 12.12 -1.88
C ARG A 104 -8.88 11.96 -0.53
N GLU A 105 -8.80 10.71 -0.05
CA GLU A 105 -8.10 10.42 1.21
C GLU A 105 -6.63 10.78 1.13
N LEU A 106 -5.98 10.44 0.01
CA LEU A 106 -4.56 10.72 -0.19
C LEU A 106 -4.29 12.21 -0.33
N ALA A 107 -5.19 12.95 -0.95
CA ALA A 107 -5.03 14.39 -1.17
C ALA A 107 -4.98 15.19 0.14
N GLU A 108 -5.52 14.64 1.24
CA GLU A 108 -5.50 15.30 2.54
C GLU A 108 -4.10 15.41 3.12
N VAL A 109 -3.18 14.54 2.73
CA VAL A 109 -1.86 14.43 3.36
C VAL A 109 -0.69 14.41 2.39
N VAL A 110 -0.95 14.32 1.10
CA VAL A 110 0.12 14.26 0.08
C VAL A 110 0.33 15.60 -0.65
#